data_7d7111204c049a2e322b41c2e31d8051
#
_entry.id   7d7111204c049a2e322b41c2e31d8051
#
_cell.length_a   1.000
_cell.length_b   1.000
_cell.length_c   1.000
_cell.angle_alpha   90.00
_cell.angle_beta   90.00
_cell.angle_gamma   90.00
#
_symmetry.space_group_name_H-M   'P 1'
#
loop_
_entity.id
_entity.type
_entity.pdbx_description
1 polymer ?
#
loop_
_entity_poly.entity_id
_entity_poly.type
_entity_poly.pdbx_seq_one_letter_code
_entity_poly.pdbx_strand_id
1 'polypeptide(L)'
;MKIVLIAPGIVAIPPPGWGAVEILIWDLKIHLEKTYNADVVIINTPHWWDIIQYTNENKPDIVHIHYDAFWKVIPYIECKNIFITSHYGYLEQKSTWFPRYHEIFKGFLDSGAYIHCLSDGIKQVYEDHGVPKEKLYVIPNGANHHNFVFYDKPAYPDKTIYLGKIEPRKRQYVYQNIPFIHFVGNNADNGFDHSSSNYLREWSKQTLYNNLSNYANLMLLSDGECHPLVVAEALICGLGVVVSEYAAANLDRSLPFVTVIPNDKLNDLEYITTKTKENQEISLNMRTAIRWYGLQKFSWSYITAAYYKMYESVSSPLTA
;
A
#
# COMPACT_ATOMS: atom_id res chain seq x y z
N MET A 1 25.80 0.52 4.06
CA MET A 1 25.09 0.90 2.82
C MET A 1 24.36 2.20 3.08
N LYS A 2 24.62 3.21 2.25
CA LYS A 2 23.94 4.50 2.29
C LYS A 2 22.81 4.53 1.27
N ILE A 3 21.59 4.82 1.73
CA ILE A 3 20.37 4.77 0.92
C ILE A 3 19.70 6.14 0.93
N VAL A 4 19.36 6.65 -0.24
CA VAL A 4 18.51 7.83 -0.40
C VAL A 4 17.12 7.40 -0.84
N LEU A 5 16.11 7.73 -0.03
CA LEU A 5 14.69 7.55 -0.37
C LEU A 5 14.12 8.90 -0.82
N ILE A 6 13.60 8.97 -2.04
CA ILE A 6 13.02 10.20 -2.60
C ILE A 6 11.49 10.10 -2.51
N ALA A 7 10.92 11.00 -1.71
CA ALA A 7 9.49 11.07 -1.42
C ALA A 7 8.80 12.14 -2.30
N PRO A 8 7.45 12.12 -2.38
CA PRO A 8 6.68 13.02 -3.26
C PRO A 8 6.86 14.54 -3.00
N GLY A 9 7.28 14.95 -1.80
CA GLY A 9 7.43 16.36 -1.44
C GLY A 9 6.10 17.09 -1.20
N ILE A 10 5.02 16.36 -0.95
CA ILE A 10 3.66 16.90 -0.81
C ILE A 10 3.25 17.01 0.65
N VAL A 11 3.58 16.01 1.45
CA VAL A 11 3.23 15.91 2.88
C VAL A 11 4.51 15.74 3.70
N ALA A 12 4.54 16.28 4.93
CA ALA A 12 5.67 16.12 5.84
C ALA A 12 5.94 14.63 6.15
N ILE A 13 7.21 14.28 6.42
CA ILE A 13 7.61 12.94 6.84
C ILE A 13 8.32 13.03 8.20
N PRO A 14 7.86 12.30 9.25
CA PRO A 14 6.64 11.46 9.25
C PRO A 14 5.38 12.32 9.09
N PRO A 15 4.34 11.80 8.42
CA PRO A 15 3.11 12.56 8.23
C PRO A 15 2.34 12.70 9.55
N PRO A 16 1.76 13.88 9.83
CA PRO A 16 0.98 14.09 11.06
C PRO A 16 -0.36 13.36 11.06
N GLY A 17 -0.83 12.96 9.88
CA GLY A 17 -2.10 12.25 9.65
C GLY A 17 -1.96 11.18 8.57
N TRP A 18 -2.88 11.18 7.61
CA TRP A 18 -2.86 10.28 6.46
C TRP A 18 -1.82 10.70 5.43
N GLY A 19 -1.22 9.74 4.77
CA GLY A 19 -0.17 9.91 3.77
C GLY A 19 0.48 8.54 3.57
N ALA A 20 -0.15 7.68 2.75
CA ALA A 20 0.25 6.26 2.66
C ALA A 20 1.71 6.11 2.21
N VAL A 21 2.13 6.85 1.20
CA VAL A 21 3.50 6.75 0.67
C VAL A 21 4.51 7.29 1.69
N GLU A 22 4.19 8.39 2.34
CA GLU A 22 5.05 9.01 3.36
C GLU A 22 5.19 8.14 4.61
N ILE A 23 4.11 7.44 5.02
CA ILE A 23 4.16 6.44 6.10
C ILE A 23 5.10 5.29 5.72
N LEU A 24 4.95 4.76 4.50
CA LEU A 24 5.79 3.67 4.00
C LEU A 24 7.27 4.04 3.97
N ILE A 25 7.60 5.23 3.47
CA ILE A 25 8.99 5.71 3.39
C ILE A 25 9.57 5.88 4.78
N TRP A 26 8.79 6.44 5.71
CA TRP A 26 9.22 6.60 7.10
C TRP A 26 9.47 5.26 7.80
N ASP A 27 8.51 4.34 7.71
CA ASP A 27 8.64 3.03 8.33
C ASP A 27 9.81 2.24 7.71
N LEU A 28 9.98 2.28 6.39
CA LEU A 28 11.11 1.64 5.69
C LEU A 28 12.45 2.18 6.21
N LYS A 29 12.60 3.51 6.34
CA LYS A 29 13.79 4.12 6.92
C LYS A 29 14.08 3.56 8.32
N ILE A 30 13.11 3.69 9.22
CA ILE A 30 13.29 3.28 10.63
C ILE A 30 13.71 1.80 10.74
N HIS A 31 13.08 0.93 9.94
CA HIS A 31 13.38 -0.50 9.98
C HIS A 31 14.72 -0.86 9.34
N LEU A 32 15.11 -0.20 8.24
CA LEU A 32 16.43 -0.38 7.63
C LEU A 32 17.57 0.07 8.58
N GLU A 33 17.41 1.21 9.22
CA GLU A 33 18.38 1.73 10.18
C GLU A 33 18.49 0.82 11.40
N LYS A 34 17.35 0.45 11.99
CA LYS A 34 17.30 -0.36 13.22
C LYS A 34 17.83 -1.79 13.02
N THR A 35 17.49 -2.42 11.86
CA THR A 35 17.75 -3.85 11.67
C THR A 35 19.08 -4.10 10.96
N TYR A 36 19.45 -3.25 10.02
CA TYR A 36 20.62 -3.44 9.14
C TYR A 36 21.71 -2.38 9.32
N ASN A 37 21.53 -1.46 10.26
CA ASN A 37 22.46 -0.33 10.46
C ASN A 37 22.77 0.42 9.15
N ALA A 38 21.76 0.55 8.28
CA ALA A 38 21.86 1.33 7.05
C ALA A 38 21.87 2.83 7.38
N ASP A 39 22.59 3.63 6.58
CA ASP A 39 22.50 5.10 6.62
C ASP A 39 21.41 5.55 5.65
N VAL A 40 20.23 5.94 6.16
CA VAL A 40 19.06 6.24 5.32
C VAL A 40 18.69 7.72 5.38
N VAL A 41 18.80 8.39 4.25
CA VAL A 41 18.42 9.79 4.06
C VAL A 41 17.09 9.86 3.30
N ILE A 42 16.11 10.66 3.78
CA ILE A 42 14.89 10.97 3.06
C ILE A 42 15.01 12.36 2.43
N ILE A 43 14.81 12.44 1.12
CA ILE A 43 14.65 13.70 0.39
C ILE A 43 13.16 13.87 0.09
N ASN A 44 12.56 14.91 0.70
CA ASN A 44 11.13 15.18 0.61
C ASN A 44 10.88 16.62 0.15
N THR A 45 11.03 16.85 -1.14
CA THR A 45 10.83 18.15 -1.79
C THR A 45 10.16 17.95 -3.16
N PRO A 46 9.28 18.85 -3.62
CA PRO A 46 8.74 18.79 -4.97
C PRO A 46 9.66 19.35 -6.04
N HIS A 47 10.79 19.95 -5.66
CA HIS A 47 11.71 20.67 -6.55
C HIS A 47 12.79 19.75 -7.09
N TRP A 48 12.78 19.51 -8.40
CA TRP A 48 13.69 18.58 -9.07
C TRP A 48 15.18 18.91 -8.85
N TRP A 49 15.54 20.19 -8.87
CA TRP A 49 16.92 20.61 -8.67
C TRP A 49 17.42 20.27 -7.27
N ASP A 50 16.60 20.48 -6.25
CA ASP A 50 16.93 20.11 -4.88
C ASP A 50 17.09 18.58 -4.75
N ILE A 51 16.20 17.81 -5.40
CA ILE A 51 16.29 16.33 -5.43
C ILE A 51 17.65 15.91 -6.01
N ILE A 52 18.01 16.43 -7.17
CA ILE A 52 19.27 16.10 -7.86
C ILE A 52 20.47 16.50 -7.01
N GLN A 53 20.50 17.76 -6.57
CA GLN A 53 21.58 18.28 -5.77
C GLN A 53 21.79 17.49 -4.48
N TYR A 54 20.73 17.34 -3.65
CA TYR A 54 20.85 16.65 -2.37
C TYR A 54 21.18 15.16 -2.56
N THR A 55 20.66 14.53 -3.60
CA THR A 55 20.99 13.13 -3.89
C THR A 55 22.47 12.98 -4.22
N ASN A 56 23.01 13.80 -5.10
CA ASN A 56 24.42 13.72 -5.53
C ASN A 56 25.40 14.12 -4.42
N GLU A 57 25.06 15.13 -3.59
CA GLU A 57 25.83 15.52 -2.41
C GLU A 57 25.93 14.38 -1.39
N ASN A 58 24.88 13.58 -1.25
CA ASN A 58 24.86 12.44 -0.33
C ASN A 58 25.70 11.26 -0.80
N LYS A 59 26.03 11.15 -2.10
CA LYS A 59 26.80 10.04 -2.69
C LYS A 59 26.30 8.67 -2.23
N PRO A 60 25.00 8.33 -2.44
CA PRO A 60 24.42 7.10 -1.94
C PRO A 60 24.89 5.87 -2.73
N ASP A 61 24.87 4.69 -2.07
CA ASP A 61 25.01 3.39 -2.72
C ASP A 61 23.75 3.03 -3.49
N ILE A 62 22.59 3.46 -2.97
CA ILE A 62 21.24 3.19 -3.50
C ILE A 62 20.42 4.48 -3.50
N VAL A 63 19.67 4.70 -4.58
CA VAL A 63 18.59 5.67 -4.66
C VAL A 63 17.27 4.94 -4.90
N HIS A 64 16.21 5.24 -4.13
CA HIS A 64 14.89 4.69 -4.38
C HIS A 64 13.84 5.81 -4.47
N ILE A 65 13.23 5.97 -5.63
CA ILE A 65 12.24 7.00 -5.95
C ILE A 65 10.84 6.44 -5.74
N HIS A 66 10.04 7.08 -4.87
CA HIS A 66 8.67 6.67 -4.53
C HIS A 66 7.60 7.59 -5.13
N TYR A 67 7.91 8.29 -6.20
CA TYR A 67 6.94 9.15 -6.89
C TYR A 67 7.13 9.12 -8.41
N ASP A 68 6.07 8.75 -9.09
CA ASP A 68 6.06 8.50 -10.54
C ASP A 68 6.60 9.67 -11.37
N ALA A 69 6.23 10.92 -11.02
CA ALA A 69 6.63 12.10 -11.78
C ALA A 69 8.15 12.36 -11.74
N PHE A 70 8.87 11.77 -10.77
CA PHE A 70 10.32 11.99 -10.61
C PHE A 70 11.19 11.08 -11.47
N TRP A 71 10.63 10.27 -12.36
CA TRP A 71 11.44 9.58 -13.37
C TRP A 71 12.36 10.51 -14.16
N LYS A 72 11.97 11.78 -14.32
CA LYS A 72 12.71 12.81 -15.06
C LYS A 72 14.02 13.23 -14.39
N VAL A 73 14.22 12.98 -13.10
CA VAL A 73 15.48 13.31 -12.41
C VAL A 73 16.56 12.23 -12.60
N ILE A 74 16.15 11.00 -12.96
CA ILE A 74 17.06 9.84 -13.08
C ILE A 74 18.30 10.13 -13.92
N PRO A 75 18.23 10.77 -15.11
CA PRO A 75 19.40 11.04 -15.94
C PRO A 75 20.45 11.99 -15.31
N TYR A 76 20.09 12.69 -14.24
CA TYR A 76 20.94 13.68 -13.57
C TYR A 76 21.49 13.19 -12.21
N ILE A 77 21.09 11.98 -11.78
CA ILE A 77 21.58 11.35 -10.56
C ILE A 77 22.82 10.54 -10.86
N GLU A 78 23.91 10.79 -10.12
CA GLU A 78 25.20 10.15 -10.33
C GLU A 78 25.23 8.69 -9.85
N CYS A 79 24.37 8.30 -8.90
CA CYS A 79 24.24 6.93 -8.42
C CYS A 79 23.79 6.00 -9.56
N LYS A 80 24.42 4.83 -9.68
CA LYS A 80 24.09 3.84 -10.72
C LYS A 80 22.94 2.90 -10.31
N ASN A 81 22.73 2.72 -9.01
CA ASN A 81 21.75 1.79 -8.45
C ASN A 81 20.47 2.54 -8.08
N ILE A 82 19.65 2.83 -9.07
CA ILE A 82 18.40 3.58 -8.91
C ILE A 82 17.22 2.63 -9.03
N PHE A 83 16.36 2.65 -8.02
CA PHE A 83 15.05 2.01 -8.02
C PHE A 83 13.96 3.06 -8.15
N ILE A 84 12.85 2.69 -8.80
CA ILE A 84 11.65 3.51 -8.88
C ILE A 84 10.40 2.65 -8.61
N THR A 85 9.47 3.20 -7.82
CA THR A 85 8.19 2.56 -7.50
C THR A 85 7.04 3.46 -7.93
N SER A 86 6.10 2.88 -8.67
CA SER A 86 4.80 3.49 -8.91
C SER A 86 3.82 3.10 -7.80
N HIS A 87 3.14 4.11 -7.25
CA HIS A 87 2.01 3.94 -6.34
C HIS A 87 0.67 4.24 -7.03
N TYR A 88 0.63 4.23 -8.36
CA TYR A 88 -0.57 4.52 -9.14
C TYR A 88 -1.56 3.34 -9.13
N GLY A 89 -2.72 3.55 -8.52
CA GLY A 89 -3.72 2.51 -8.25
C GLY A 89 -4.37 1.86 -9.47
N TYR A 90 -4.17 2.40 -10.67
CA TYR A 90 -4.71 1.86 -11.91
C TYR A 90 -3.65 1.27 -12.86
N LEU A 91 -2.45 0.97 -12.38
CA LEU A 91 -1.35 0.54 -13.22
C LEU A 91 -1.68 -0.73 -14.02
N GLU A 92 -2.38 -1.68 -13.42
CA GLU A 92 -2.84 -2.90 -14.08
C GLU A 92 -4.06 -2.69 -15.02
N GLN A 93 -4.64 -1.47 -15.05
CA GLN A 93 -5.85 -1.14 -15.80
C GLN A 93 -5.55 -0.12 -16.89
N LYS A 94 -4.73 -0.49 -17.88
CA LYS A 94 -4.21 0.41 -18.93
C LYS A 94 -5.28 1.25 -19.64
N SER A 95 -6.49 0.71 -19.82
CA SER A 95 -7.61 1.42 -20.45
C SER A 95 -8.14 2.59 -19.62
N THR A 96 -7.82 2.66 -18.33
CA THR A 96 -8.26 3.73 -17.41
C THR A 96 -7.17 4.79 -17.19
N TRP A 97 -6.00 4.62 -17.79
CA TRP A 97 -4.91 5.58 -17.61
C TRP A 97 -5.28 6.94 -18.19
N PHE A 98 -5.08 8.00 -17.40
CA PHE A 98 -5.18 9.35 -17.95
C PHE A 98 -4.02 9.63 -18.93
N PRO A 99 -4.20 10.49 -19.94
CA PRO A 99 -3.23 10.64 -21.05
C PRO A 99 -1.79 10.87 -20.59
N ARG A 100 -1.57 11.70 -19.56
CA ARG A 100 -0.24 11.99 -19.02
C ARG A 100 0.44 10.77 -18.37
N TYR A 101 -0.34 9.77 -17.93
CA TYR A 101 0.26 8.57 -17.31
C TYR A 101 0.99 7.71 -18.33
N HIS A 102 0.58 7.70 -19.59
CA HIS A 102 1.31 7.02 -20.65
C HIS A 102 2.73 7.59 -20.84
N GLU A 103 2.92 8.91 -20.68
CA GLU A 103 4.25 9.55 -20.71
C GLU A 103 5.09 9.11 -19.51
N ILE A 104 4.50 9.09 -18.31
CA ILE A 104 5.16 8.64 -17.08
C ILE A 104 5.60 7.19 -17.20
N PHE A 105 4.71 6.31 -17.63
CA PHE A 105 4.99 4.90 -17.81
C PHE A 105 6.12 4.66 -18.82
N LYS A 106 6.06 5.35 -19.98
CA LYS A 106 7.14 5.31 -20.96
C LYS A 106 8.46 5.80 -20.35
N GLY A 107 8.43 6.85 -19.53
CA GLY A 107 9.60 7.34 -18.82
C GLY A 107 10.22 6.30 -17.89
N PHE A 108 9.42 5.48 -17.22
CA PHE A 108 9.93 4.36 -16.44
C PHE A 108 10.64 3.34 -17.32
N LEU A 109 10.03 2.95 -18.45
CA LEU A 109 10.63 2.00 -19.39
C LEU A 109 11.98 2.50 -19.93
N ASP A 110 12.05 3.78 -20.29
CA ASP A 110 13.22 4.40 -20.91
C ASP A 110 14.33 4.76 -19.89
N SER A 111 14.00 4.83 -18.60
CA SER A 111 14.94 5.30 -17.55
C SER A 111 16.12 4.38 -17.30
N GLY A 112 15.97 3.09 -17.62
CA GLY A 112 16.96 2.08 -17.30
C GLY A 112 17.11 1.73 -15.83
N ALA A 113 16.32 2.35 -14.93
CA ALA A 113 16.29 2.06 -13.49
C ALA A 113 15.77 0.64 -13.20
N TYR A 114 16.05 0.14 -12.01
CA TYR A 114 15.37 -1.02 -11.46
C TYR A 114 13.96 -0.61 -11.06
N ILE A 115 12.97 -1.47 -11.31
CA ILE A 115 11.58 -1.19 -10.96
C ILE A 115 11.17 -2.07 -9.78
N HIS A 116 10.78 -1.44 -8.69
CA HIS A 116 10.15 -2.10 -7.57
C HIS A 116 8.64 -2.14 -7.80
N CYS A 117 8.11 -3.34 -7.93
CA CYS A 117 6.70 -3.64 -8.16
C CYS A 117 6.01 -4.02 -6.85
N LEU A 118 4.83 -3.48 -6.60
CA LEU A 118 4.07 -3.76 -5.38
C LEU A 118 3.29 -5.09 -5.45
N SER A 119 3.19 -5.70 -6.64
CA SER A 119 2.53 -7.00 -6.87
C SER A 119 3.09 -7.71 -8.10
N ASP A 120 2.83 -9.02 -8.21
CA ASP A 120 3.14 -9.78 -9.42
C ASP A 120 2.35 -9.29 -10.64
N GLY A 121 1.11 -8.81 -10.46
CA GLY A 121 0.32 -8.20 -11.54
C GLY A 121 1.00 -6.94 -12.09
N ILE A 122 1.49 -6.07 -11.22
CA ILE A 122 2.28 -4.88 -11.63
C ILE A 122 3.57 -5.30 -12.34
N LYS A 123 4.28 -6.30 -11.83
CA LYS A 123 5.47 -6.85 -12.50
C LYS A 123 5.15 -7.33 -13.91
N GLN A 124 4.05 -8.08 -14.08
CA GLN A 124 3.63 -8.57 -15.39
C GLN A 124 3.37 -7.44 -16.38
N VAL A 125 2.78 -6.32 -15.92
CA VAL A 125 2.60 -5.14 -16.79
C VAL A 125 3.93 -4.63 -17.36
N TYR A 126 5.00 -4.58 -16.56
CA TYR A 126 6.31 -4.15 -17.02
C TYR A 126 7.00 -5.20 -17.92
N GLU A 127 6.87 -6.50 -17.60
CA GLU A 127 7.37 -7.60 -18.44
C GLU A 127 6.73 -7.57 -19.84
N ASP A 128 5.41 -7.36 -19.91
CA ASP A 128 4.65 -7.26 -21.18
C ASP A 128 5.09 -6.07 -22.05
N HIS A 129 5.76 -5.08 -21.45
CA HIS A 129 6.32 -3.92 -22.14
C HIS A 129 7.85 -4.01 -22.34
N GLY A 130 8.43 -5.19 -22.14
CA GLY A 130 9.81 -5.49 -22.49
C GLY A 130 10.85 -5.12 -21.44
N VAL A 131 10.46 -4.84 -20.19
CA VAL A 131 11.43 -4.65 -19.11
C VAL A 131 12.05 -6.00 -18.74
N PRO A 132 13.40 -6.12 -18.73
CA PRO A 132 14.08 -7.35 -18.36
C PRO A 132 13.74 -7.81 -16.93
N LYS A 133 13.54 -9.11 -16.74
CA LYS A 133 13.13 -9.69 -15.45
C LYS A 133 14.10 -9.39 -14.31
N GLU A 134 15.38 -9.32 -14.61
CA GLU A 134 16.43 -8.99 -13.65
C GLU A 134 16.40 -7.54 -13.15
N LYS A 135 15.60 -6.68 -13.78
CA LYS A 135 15.32 -5.32 -13.32
C LYS A 135 14.03 -5.16 -12.52
N LEU A 136 13.25 -6.23 -12.36
CA LEU A 136 11.93 -6.21 -11.73
C LEU A 136 11.96 -6.95 -10.39
N TYR A 137 11.63 -6.24 -9.33
CA TYR A 137 11.58 -6.78 -7.97
C TYR A 137 10.17 -6.63 -7.40
N VAL A 138 9.62 -7.70 -6.83
CA VAL A 138 8.28 -7.68 -6.24
C VAL A 138 8.40 -7.70 -4.73
N ILE A 139 7.99 -6.63 -4.07
CA ILE A 139 7.91 -6.53 -2.62
C ILE A 139 6.62 -5.77 -2.27
N PRO A 140 5.68 -6.35 -1.53
CA PRO A 140 4.47 -5.67 -1.11
C PRO A 140 4.75 -4.57 -0.08
N ASN A 141 3.78 -3.71 0.16
CA ASN A 141 3.85 -2.74 1.25
C ASN A 141 3.84 -3.44 2.62
N GLY A 142 4.60 -2.91 3.56
CA GLY A 142 4.61 -3.37 4.95
C GLY A 142 3.56 -2.66 5.82
N ALA A 143 3.21 -3.31 6.94
CA ALA A 143 2.39 -2.72 7.99
C ALA A 143 3.09 -2.84 9.35
N ASN A 144 3.01 -1.76 10.17
CA ASN A 144 3.71 -1.69 11.44
C ASN A 144 2.88 -2.30 12.57
N HIS A 145 3.00 -3.62 12.73
CA HIS A 145 2.22 -4.39 13.71
C HIS A 145 2.44 -3.98 15.17
N HIS A 146 3.56 -3.32 15.50
CA HIS A 146 3.82 -2.84 16.85
C HIS A 146 2.90 -1.68 17.27
N ASN A 147 2.33 -0.97 16.31
CA ASN A 147 1.43 0.14 16.56
C ASN A 147 0.00 -0.34 16.88
N PHE A 148 -0.40 -1.51 16.38
CA PHE A 148 -1.78 -1.98 16.47
C PHE A 148 -2.03 -2.87 17.69
N VAL A 149 -3.08 -2.53 18.44
CA VAL A 149 -3.59 -3.43 19.49
C VAL A 149 -4.33 -4.59 18.86
N PHE A 150 -4.14 -5.79 19.40
CA PHE A 150 -4.88 -6.98 18.97
C PHE A 150 -5.86 -7.40 20.08
N TYR A 151 -7.12 -7.58 19.70
CA TYR A 151 -8.17 -8.11 20.55
C TYR A 151 -8.65 -9.44 19.99
N ASP A 152 -8.53 -10.51 20.75
CA ASP A 152 -9.08 -11.82 20.40
C ASP A 152 -10.61 -11.80 20.37
N LYS A 153 -11.23 -11.01 21.26
CA LYS A 153 -12.68 -10.76 21.30
C LYS A 153 -12.93 -9.30 20.95
N PRO A 154 -13.39 -9.00 19.72
CA PRO A 154 -13.65 -7.63 19.29
C PRO A 154 -14.88 -7.04 19.99
N ALA A 155 -14.88 -5.72 20.18
CA ALA A 155 -16.03 -5.00 20.77
C ALA A 155 -17.23 -4.92 19.83
N TYR A 156 -16.98 -5.00 18.51
CA TYR A 156 -18.00 -4.90 17.45
C TYR A 156 -18.00 -6.16 16.58
N PRO A 157 -18.40 -7.33 17.11
CA PRO A 157 -18.33 -8.60 16.38
C PRO A 157 -19.35 -8.69 15.23
N ASP A 158 -20.35 -7.83 15.20
CA ASP A 158 -21.38 -7.73 14.17
C ASP A 158 -21.11 -6.63 13.13
N LYS A 159 -19.98 -5.92 13.24
CA LYS A 159 -19.64 -4.77 12.38
C LYS A 159 -18.44 -5.05 11.48
N THR A 160 -18.56 -4.54 10.26
CA THR A 160 -17.48 -4.43 9.26
C THR A 160 -16.95 -3.00 9.26
N ILE A 161 -15.64 -2.82 9.16
CA ILE A 161 -15.05 -1.50 8.95
C ILE A 161 -14.69 -1.28 7.48
N TYR A 162 -15.06 -0.13 6.93
CA TYR A 162 -14.59 0.38 5.64
C TYR A 162 -13.66 1.56 5.91
N LEU A 163 -12.36 1.32 5.81
CA LEU A 163 -11.32 2.27 6.21
C LEU A 163 -10.63 2.88 5.00
N GLY A 164 -10.54 4.20 4.96
CA GLY A 164 -9.81 4.95 3.95
C GLY A 164 -10.51 6.25 3.57
N LYS A 165 -9.81 7.13 2.85
CA LYS A 165 -10.40 8.35 2.30
C LYS A 165 -11.68 7.99 1.55
N ILE A 166 -12.75 8.72 1.85
CA ILE A 166 -14.02 8.53 1.15
C ILE A 166 -13.95 9.28 -0.17
N GLU A 167 -13.92 8.53 -1.26
CA GLU A 167 -13.75 9.05 -2.62
C GLU A 167 -14.43 8.11 -3.62
N PRO A 168 -14.89 8.63 -4.79
CA PRO A 168 -15.63 7.83 -5.78
C PRO A 168 -14.94 6.51 -6.14
N ARG A 169 -13.62 6.49 -6.30
CA ARG A 169 -12.81 5.30 -6.60
C ARG A 169 -13.00 4.17 -5.58
N LYS A 170 -13.20 4.52 -4.32
CA LYS A 170 -13.39 3.56 -3.22
C LYS A 170 -14.86 3.16 -2.99
N ARG A 171 -15.79 3.74 -3.76
CA ARG A 171 -17.20 3.31 -3.83
C ARG A 171 -17.97 3.28 -2.51
N GLN A 172 -17.52 3.96 -1.45
CA GLN A 172 -18.21 3.94 -0.15
C GLN A 172 -19.65 4.42 -0.25
N TYR A 173 -19.95 5.37 -1.15
CA TYR A 173 -21.30 5.86 -1.41
C TYR A 173 -22.28 4.77 -1.86
N VAL A 174 -21.79 3.71 -2.53
CA VAL A 174 -22.61 2.57 -2.97
C VAL A 174 -23.11 1.74 -1.78
N TYR A 175 -22.26 1.62 -0.75
CA TYR A 175 -22.49 0.73 0.39
C TYR A 175 -22.96 1.44 1.66
N GLN A 176 -23.09 2.78 1.62
CA GLN A 176 -23.35 3.62 2.79
C GLN A 176 -24.63 3.29 3.56
N ASN A 177 -25.61 2.68 2.89
CA ASN A 177 -26.87 2.28 3.51
C ASN A 177 -26.88 0.87 4.12
N ILE A 178 -25.75 0.15 4.09
CA ILE A 178 -25.61 -1.15 4.75
C ILE A 178 -25.35 -0.92 6.25
N PRO A 179 -26.30 -1.27 7.15
CA PRO A 179 -26.28 -0.74 8.53
C PRO A 179 -25.21 -1.34 9.44
N PHE A 180 -24.58 -2.44 9.04
CA PHE A 180 -23.49 -3.05 9.80
C PHE A 180 -22.10 -2.63 9.34
N ILE A 181 -21.98 -1.76 8.34
CA ILE A 181 -20.71 -1.22 7.87
C ILE A 181 -20.47 0.14 8.53
N HIS A 182 -19.34 0.30 9.18
CA HIS A 182 -18.85 1.57 9.68
C HIS A 182 -17.80 2.15 8.74
N PHE A 183 -17.97 3.40 8.34
CA PHE A 183 -17.08 4.12 7.43
C PHE A 183 -16.17 5.05 8.20
N VAL A 184 -14.87 4.95 7.95
CA VAL A 184 -13.83 5.76 8.61
C VAL A 184 -12.90 6.35 7.57
N GLY A 185 -12.76 7.68 7.59
CA GLY A 185 -11.87 8.42 6.71
C GLY A 185 -12.37 9.85 6.48
N ASN A 186 -11.49 10.71 5.96
CA ASN A 186 -11.92 12.03 5.55
C ASN A 186 -12.76 11.92 4.26
N ASN A 187 -13.81 12.74 4.18
CA ASN A 187 -14.72 12.67 3.05
C ASN A 187 -14.36 13.69 1.97
N ALA A 188 -14.15 13.18 0.74
CA ALA A 188 -13.96 13.92 -0.48
C ALA A 188 -14.96 13.51 -1.59
N ASP A 189 -16.03 12.79 -1.22
CA ASP A 189 -17.08 12.34 -2.15
C ASP A 189 -18.41 13.03 -1.82
N ASN A 190 -18.89 13.85 -2.74
CA ASN A 190 -20.19 14.54 -2.61
C ASN A 190 -21.39 13.59 -2.69
N GLY A 191 -21.22 12.37 -3.20
CA GLY A 191 -22.25 11.34 -3.25
C GLY A 191 -22.42 10.58 -1.93
N PHE A 192 -21.50 10.77 -0.97
CA PHE A 192 -21.56 10.09 0.33
C PHE A 192 -22.29 10.96 1.37
N ASP A 193 -23.26 10.37 2.09
CA ASP A 193 -24.02 11.05 3.14
C ASP A 193 -23.18 11.27 4.40
N HIS A 194 -22.80 12.53 4.63
CA HIS A 194 -22.04 12.95 5.80
C HIS A 194 -22.83 12.87 7.13
N SER A 195 -24.16 12.81 7.06
CA SER A 195 -25.02 12.76 8.24
C SER A 195 -25.30 11.35 8.72
N SER A 196 -24.91 10.34 7.94
CA SER A 196 -25.15 8.94 8.28
C SER A 196 -24.51 8.54 9.61
N SER A 197 -25.27 7.84 10.46
CA SER A 197 -24.82 7.41 11.80
C SER A 197 -23.69 6.34 11.76
N ASN A 198 -23.51 5.67 10.63
CA ASN A 198 -22.43 4.71 10.42
C ASN A 198 -21.14 5.37 9.85
N TYR A 199 -21.15 6.68 9.61
CA TYR A 199 -19.95 7.44 9.28
C TYR A 199 -19.28 7.96 10.55
N LEU A 200 -18.14 7.37 10.91
CA LEU A 200 -17.42 7.65 12.16
C LEU A 200 -16.35 8.74 12.00
N ARG A 201 -16.40 9.49 10.89
CA ARG A 201 -15.44 10.56 10.58
C ARG A 201 -14.02 10.03 10.36
N GLU A 202 -13.08 10.95 10.28
CA GLU A 202 -11.66 10.64 10.20
C GLU A 202 -11.11 10.28 11.59
N TRP A 203 -10.39 9.18 11.67
CA TRP A 203 -9.69 8.80 12.89
C TRP A 203 -8.25 9.30 12.89
N SER A 204 -7.76 9.70 14.05
CA SER A 204 -6.32 9.86 14.26
C SER A 204 -5.63 8.51 14.13
N LYS A 205 -4.33 8.51 13.88
CA LYS A 205 -3.53 7.27 13.86
C LYS A 205 -3.65 6.48 15.16
N GLN A 206 -3.61 7.18 16.31
CA GLN A 206 -3.75 6.52 17.61
C GLN A 206 -5.13 5.88 17.79
N THR A 207 -6.19 6.55 17.32
CA THR A 207 -7.55 6.00 17.32
C THR A 207 -7.62 4.75 16.43
N LEU A 208 -7.02 4.79 15.25
CA LEU A 208 -6.95 3.65 14.34
C LEU A 208 -6.22 2.47 15.00
N TYR A 209 -5.04 2.70 15.55
CA TYR A 209 -4.22 1.66 16.16
C TYR A 209 -4.92 0.95 17.33
N ASN A 210 -5.69 1.69 18.11
CA ASN A 210 -6.40 1.15 19.26
C ASN A 210 -7.72 0.46 18.89
N ASN A 211 -8.34 0.81 17.76
CA ASN A 211 -9.72 0.41 17.47
C ASN A 211 -9.89 -0.52 16.27
N LEU A 212 -8.92 -0.63 15.35
CA LEU A 212 -9.10 -1.46 14.17
C LEU A 212 -9.45 -2.90 14.50
N SER A 213 -8.77 -3.49 15.48
CA SER A 213 -8.99 -4.88 15.90
C SER A 213 -10.33 -5.09 16.66
N ASN A 214 -11.12 -4.05 16.91
CA ASN A 214 -12.45 -4.17 17.51
C ASN A 214 -13.55 -4.57 16.53
N TYR A 215 -13.25 -4.68 15.24
CA TYR A 215 -14.22 -5.08 14.21
C TYR A 215 -14.09 -6.57 13.86
N ALA A 216 -15.19 -7.11 13.28
CA ALA A 216 -15.18 -8.48 12.79
C ALA A 216 -14.26 -8.63 11.58
N ASN A 217 -14.42 -7.78 10.57
CA ASN A 217 -13.66 -7.80 9.33
C ASN A 217 -13.51 -6.40 8.71
N LEU A 218 -12.70 -6.30 7.65
CA LEU A 218 -12.55 -5.09 6.84
C LEU A 218 -13.16 -5.32 5.45
N MET A 219 -13.79 -4.28 4.89
CA MET A 219 -14.23 -4.23 3.51
C MET A 219 -13.49 -3.14 2.73
N LEU A 220 -13.02 -3.47 1.51
CA LEU A 220 -12.43 -2.53 0.55
C LEU A 220 -12.78 -2.95 -0.89
N LEU A 221 -13.84 -2.38 -1.45
CA LEU A 221 -14.35 -2.68 -2.78
C LEU A 221 -14.05 -1.53 -3.76
N SER A 222 -12.78 -1.18 -3.88
CA SER A 222 -12.34 -0.07 -4.74
C SER A 222 -12.19 -0.48 -6.21
N ASP A 223 -12.26 0.50 -7.11
CA ASP A 223 -12.09 0.33 -8.56
C ASP A 223 -10.62 0.26 -9.00
N GLY A 224 -9.67 0.47 -8.09
CA GLY A 224 -8.23 0.40 -8.38
C GLY A 224 -7.40 0.62 -7.13
N GLU A 225 -6.41 -0.24 -6.93
CA GLU A 225 -5.40 -0.17 -5.87
C GLU A 225 -4.08 -0.78 -6.39
N CYS A 226 -2.95 -0.28 -5.91
CA CYS A 226 -1.66 -0.95 -6.14
C CYS A 226 -1.44 -2.08 -5.14
N HIS A 227 -1.40 -1.68 -3.87
CA HIS A 227 -1.37 -2.56 -2.70
C HIS A 227 -1.88 -1.77 -1.49
N PRO A 228 -3.14 -1.93 -1.11
CA PRO A 228 -3.76 -1.09 -0.09
C PRO A 228 -3.25 -1.43 1.32
N LEU A 229 -2.65 -0.44 2.00
CA LEU A 229 -2.12 -0.60 3.37
C LEU A 229 -3.19 -1.09 4.35
N VAL A 230 -4.41 -0.58 4.24
CA VAL A 230 -5.49 -0.92 5.17
C VAL A 230 -5.84 -2.41 5.16
N VAL A 231 -5.60 -3.12 4.05
CA VAL A 231 -5.78 -4.57 3.95
C VAL A 231 -4.70 -5.30 4.75
N ALA A 232 -3.43 -4.91 4.58
CA ALA A 232 -2.32 -5.47 5.37
C ALA A 232 -2.50 -5.17 6.88
N GLU A 233 -2.91 -3.93 7.23
CA GLU A 233 -3.21 -3.50 8.59
C GLU A 233 -4.37 -4.32 9.22
N ALA A 234 -5.43 -4.59 8.46
CA ALA A 234 -6.54 -5.43 8.91
C ALA A 234 -6.09 -6.86 9.22
N LEU A 235 -5.32 -7.46 8.31
CA LEU A 235 -4.81 -8.83 8.50
C LEU A 235 -3.89 -8.94 9.71
N ILE A 236 -2.97 -7.99 9.95
CA ILE A 236 -2.13 -8.00 11.15
C ILE A 236 -2.92 -7.73 12.43
N CYS A 237 -4.12 -7.14 12.33
CA CYS A 237 -5.07 -6.96 13.43
C CYS A 237 -6.01 -8.16 13.63
N GLY A 238 -5.86 -9.23 12.83
CA GLY A 238 -6.68 -10.43 12.93
C GLY A 238 -8.07 -10.29 12.30
N LEU A 239 -8.26 -9.35 11.38
CA LEU A 239 -9.50 -9.17 10.64
C LEU A 239 -9.43 -9.91 9.29
N GLY A 240 -10.46 -10.71 8.98
CA GLY A 240 -10.71 -11.16 7.62
C GLY A 240 -10.99 -9.98 6.70
N VAL A 241 -10.88 -10.20 5.40
CA VAL A 241 -11.01 -9.13 4.42
C VAL A 241 -12.00 -9.48 3.31
N VAL A 242 -12.82 -8.49 2.93
CA VAL A 242 -13.72 -8.52 1.78
C VAL A 242 -13.25 -7.45 0.81
N VAL A 243 -12.69 -7.86 -0.31
CA VAL A 243 -11.99 -6.96 -1.24
C VAL A 243 -12.51 -7.13 -2.67
N SER A 244 -12.40 -6.07 -3.49
CA SER A 244 -12.57 -6.20 -4.94
C SER A 244 -11.37 -6.96 -5.55
N GLU A 245 -11.51 -7.43 -6.79
CA GLU A 245 -10.39 -8.03 -7.52
C GLU A 245 -9.19 -7.07 -7.60
N TYR A 246 -9.44 -5.78 -7.72
CA TYR A 246 -8.40 -4.73 -7.78
C TYR A 246 -7.69 -4.49 -6.43
N ALA A 247 -8.34 -4.78 -5.32
CA ALA A 247 -7.75 -4.63 -3.99
C ALA A 247 -7.16 -5.94 -3.43
N ALA A 248 -7.24 -7.04 -4.20
CA ALA A 248 -6.81 -8.38 -3.78
C ALA A 248 -5.33 -8.69 -4.08
N ALA A 249 -4.53 -7.71 -4.49
CA ALA A 249 -3.11 -7.91 -4.77
C ALA A 249 -2.38 -8.52 -3.58
N ASN A 250 -1.49 -9.49 -3.84
CA ASN A 250 -0.68 -10.19 -2.84
C ASN A 250 -1.45 -11.04 -1.81
N LEU A 251 -2.77 -11.18 -1.93
CA LEU A 251 -3.55 -12.04 -1.04
C LEU A 251 -3.60 -13.47 -1.57
N ASP A 252 -3.54 -14.43 -0.66
CA ASP A 252 -3.86 -15.83 -0.98
C ASP A 252 -5.39 -16.00 -0.99
N ARG A 253 -5.95 -16.06 -2.20
CA ARG A 253 -7.39 -16.14 -2.43
C ARG A 253 -7.99 -17.49 -2.04
N SER A 254 -7.17 -18.49 -1.73
CA SER A 254 -7.62 -19.81 -1.25
C SER A 254 -7.96 -19.81 0.24
N LEU A 255 -7.52 -18.79 0.99
CA LEU A 255 -7.75 -18.70 2.42
C LEU A 255 -9.20 -18.29 2.73
N PRO A 256 -9.90 -18.96 3.65
CA PRO A 256 -11.33 -18.75 3.88
C PRO A 256 -11.67 -17.34 4.39
N PHE A 257 -10.72 -16.65 5.03
CA PHE A 257 -10.87 -15.29 5.53
C PHE A 257 -10.54 -14.19 4.49
N VAL A 258 -10.20 -14.58 3.26
CA VAL A 258 -10.00 -13.69 2.11
C VAL A 258 -11.19 -13.87 1.15
N THR A 259 -12.13 -12.95 1.18
CA THR A 259 -13.28 -12.93 0.27
C THR A 259 -13.04 -11.92 -0.83
N VAL A 260 -12.94 -12.40 -2.07
CA VAL A 260 -12.80 -11.52 -3.25
C VAL A 260 -14.16 -11.39 -3.93
N ILE A 261 -14.64 -10.16 -4.08
CA ILE A 261 -15.87 -9.82 -4.78
C ILE A 261 -15.54 -9.63 -6.27
N PRO A 262 -16.16 -10.40 -7.19
CA PRO A 262 -16.00 -10.20 -8.62
C PRO A 262 -16.44 -8.80 -9.06
N ASN A 263 -15.75 -8.22 -10.04
CA ASN A 263 -16.00 -6.85 -10.47
C ASN A 263 -17.43 -6.61 -11.00
N ASP A 264 -18.03 -7.61 -11.64
CA ASP A 264 -19.42 -7.58 -12.11
C ASP A 264 -20.45 -7.62 -10.95
N LYS A 265 -20.01 -7.97 -9.73
CA LYS A 265 -20.85 -8.04 -8.51
C LYS A 265 -20.71 -6.82 -7.60
N LEU A 266 -19.87 -5.84 -7.92
CA LEU A 266 -19.63 -4.66 -7.08
C LEU A 266 -20.86 -3.75 -6.88
N ASN A 267 -21.93 -3.94 -7.63
CA ASN A 267 -23.21 -3.23 -7.45
C ASN A 267 -24.33 -4.13 -6.89
N ASP A 268 -24.07 -5.41 -6.67
CA ASP A 268 -25.03 -6.38 -6.14
C ASP A 268 -25.00 -6.36 -4.60
N LEU A 269 -25.79 -5.45 -4.00
CA LEU A 269 -25.78 -5.22 -2.55
C LEU A 269 -26.18 -6.45 -1.73
N GLU A 270 -27.07 -7.30 -2.25
CA GLU A 270 -27.49 -8.53 -1.58
C GLU A 270 -26.34 -9.54 -1.54
N TYR A 271 -25.68 -9.74 -2.66
CA TYR A 271 -24.50 -10.59 -2.76
C TYR A 271 -23.37 -10.11 -1.82
N ILE A 272 -23.06 -8.81 -1.85
CA ILE A 272 -22.02 -8.20 -1.01
C ILE A 272 -22.38 -8.35 0.47
N THR A 273 -23.64 -8.09 0.85
CA THR A 273 -24.12 -8.25 2.22
C THR A 273 -23.94 -9.69 2.71
N THR A 274 -24.33 -10.65 1.91
CA THR A 274 -24.20 -12.08 2.23
C THR A 274 -22.74 -12.47 2.39
N LYS A 275 -21.89 -12.14 1.41
CA LYS A 275 -20.45 -12.47 1.45
C LYS A 275 -19.71 -11.78 2.60
N THR A 276 -20.10 -10.56 2.94
CA THR A 276 -19.50 -9.84 4.05
C THR A 276 -19.85 -10.49 5.40
N LYS A 277 -21.08 -10.93 5.59
CA LYS A 277 -21.49 -11.63 6.81
C LYS A 277 -20.86 -13.02 6.94
N GLU A 278 -20.78 -13.79 5.86
CA GLU A 278 -20.04 -15.07 5.83
C GLU A 278 -18.58 -14.86 6.27
N ASN A 279 -17.93 -13.81 5.74
CA ASN A 279 -16.56 -13.47 6.11
C ASN A 279 -16.45 -12.99 7.56
N GLN A 280 -17.44 -12.27 8.13
CA GLN A 280 -17.47 -11.90 9.56
C GLN A 280 -17.37 -13.15 10.44
N GLU A 281 -18.21 -14.16 10.20
CA GLU A 281 -18.23 -15.41 10.98
C GLU A 281 -16.90 -16.14 10.90
N ILE A 282 -16.33 -16.28 9.71
CA ILE A 282 -15.03 -16.90 9.49
C ILE A 282 -13.93 -16.12 10.22
N SER A 283 -13.95 -14.80 10.08
CA SER A 283 -12.96 -13.91 10.70
C SER A 283 -12.96 -14.04 12.22
N LEU A 284 -14.13 -14.02 12.86
CA LEU A 284 -14.26 -14.15 14.31
C LEU A 284 -13.70 -15.46 14.84
N ASN A 285 -13.87 -16.55 14.07
CA ASN A 285 -13.38 -17.88 14.46
C ASN A 285 -11.88 -18.07 14.19
N MET A 286 -11.26 -17.22 13.35
CA MET A 286 -9.89 -17.42 12.88
C MET A 286 -8.93 -16.26 13.23
N ARG A 287 -9.30 -15.34 14.11
CA ARG A 287 -8.56 -14.09 14.37
C ARG A 287 -7.05 -14.28 14.58
N THR A 288 -6.67 -15.24 15.41
CA THR A 288 -5.25 -15.53 15.67
C THR A 288 -4.54 -16.06 14.42
N ALA A 289 -5.17 -16.93 13.65
CA ALA A 289 -4.62 -17.45 12.40
C ALA A 289 -4.48 -16.36 11.33
N ILE A 290 -5.48 -15.48 11.22
CA ILE A 290 -5.45 -14.30 10.32
C ILE A 290 -4.29 -13.38 10.69
N ARG A 291 -4.17 -13.04 11.98
CA ARG A 291 -3.06 -12.23 12.49
C ARG A 291 -1.71 -12.86 12.15
N TRP A 292 -1.57 -14.16 12.39
CA TRP A 292 -0.33 -14.87 12.10
C TRP A 292 0.02 -14.77 10.60
N TYR A 293 -0.95 -15.00 9.71
CA TYR A 293 -0.78 -14.83 8.27
C TYR A 293 -0.34 -13.40 7.92
N GLY A 294 -1.03 -12.39 8.45
CA GLY A 294 -0.69 -10.98 8.22
C GLY A 294 0.73 -10.64 8.66
N LEU A 295 1.16 -11.12 9.84
CA LEU A 295 2.51 -10.91 10.36
C LEU A 295 3.58 -11.56 9.49
N GLN A 296 3.36 -12.80 9.03
CA GLN A 296 4.30 -13.52 8.17
C GLN A 296 4.46 -12.88 6.80
N LYS A 297 3.42 -12.21 6.31
CA LYS A 297 3.40 -11.70 4.94
C LYS A 297 3.67 -10.20 4.82
N PHE A 298 3.20 -9.40 5.79
CA PHE A 298 3.17 -7.94 5.69
C PHE A 298 3.86 -7.21 6.84
N SER A 299 4.43 -7.91 7.85
CA SER A 299 5.17 -7.20 8.89
C SER A 299 6.42 -6.52 8.31
N TRP A 300 6.76 -5.37 8.87
CA TRP A 300 8.00 -4.68 8.48
C TRP A 300 9.26 -5.52 8.67
N SER A 301 9.27 -6.43 9.64
CA SER A 301 10.41 -7.36 9.81
C SER A 301 10.66 -8.19 8.55
N TYR A 302 9.58 -8.73 7.95
CA TYR A 302 9.65 -9.50 6.72
C TYR A 302 9.93 -8.62 5.50
N ILE A 303 9.19 -7.52 5.36
CA ILE A 303 9.27 -6.60 4.23
C ILE A 303 10.64 -5.94 4.14
N THR A 304 11.19 -5.46 5.27
CA THR A 304 12.51 -4.81 5.30
C THR A 304 13.62 -5.76 4.89
N ALA A 305 13.51 -7.05 5.27
CA ALA A 305 14.49 -8.05 4.83
C ALA A 305 14.50 -8.22 3.30
N ALA A 306 13.30 -8.19 2.66
CA ALA A 306 13.20 -8.24 1.21
C ALA A 306 13.79 -6.99 0.54
N TYR A 307 13.51 -5.80 1.08
CA TYR A 307 14.11 -4.54 0.58
C TYR A 307 15.64 -4.55 0.73
N TYR A 308 16.15 -4.94 1.89
CA TYR A 308 17.60 -4.96 2.11
C TYR A 308 18.29 -5.91 1.14
N LYS A 309 17.75 -7.13 0.95
CA LYS A 309 18.24 -8.11 -0.01
C LYS A 309 18.17 -7.59 -1.46
N MET A 310 17.11 -6.90 -1.83
CA MET A 310 16.98 -6.24 -3.13
C MET A 310 18.10 -5.21 -3.35
N TYR A 311 18.33 -4.32 -2.39
CA TYR A 311 19.39 -3.31 -2.49
C TYR A 311 20.79 -3.93 -2.51
N GLU A 312 21.03 -4.95 -1.68
CA GLU A 312 22.30 -5.65 -1.61
C GLU A 312 22.64 -6.36 -2.92
N SER A 313 21.64 -6.91 -3.62
CA SER A 313 21.82 -7.65 -4.88
C SER A 313 22.41 -6.79 -6.02
N VAL A 314 22.28 -5.46 -5.95
CA VAL A 314 22.78 -4.54 -6.99
C VAL A 314 23.95 -3.69 -6.52
N SER A 315 24.20 -3.59 -5.21
CA SER A 315 25.29 -2.79 -4.64
C SER A 315 26.58 -3.57 -4.44
N SER A 316 26.53 -4.90 -4.37
CA SER A 316 27.74 -5.72 -4.31
C SER A 316 28.43 -5.72 -5.68
N PRO A 317 29.75 -5.47 -5.77
CA PRO A 317 30.48 -5.70 -7.03
C PRO A 317 30.28 -7.16 -7.41
N LEU A 318 29.84 -7.41 -8.65
CA LEU A 318 29.87 -8.75 -9.24
C LEU A 318 31.29 -9.28 -9.05
N THR A 319 31.48 -10.20 -8.10
CA THR A 319 32.71 -10.99 -8.03
C THR A 319 32.76 -11.80 -9.32
N ALA A 320 33.55 -11.32 -10.26
CA ALA A 320 33.84 -11.99 -11.52
C ALA A 320 34.59 -13.30 -11.30
#